data_99a9b7c5d32d8882c4dfed75074075aa
#
_entry.id   99a9b7c5d32d8882c4dfed75074075aa
#
_cell.length_a   1.000
_cell.length_b   1.000
_cell.length_c   1.000
_cell.angle_alpha   90.00
_cell.angle_beta   90.00
_cell.angle_gamma   90.00
#
_symmetry.space_group_name_H-M   'P 1'
#
loop_
_entity.id
_entity.type
_entity.pdbx_description
1 polymer ?
#
loop_
_entity_poly.entity_id
_entity_poly.type
_entity_poly.pdbx_seq_one_letter_code
_entity_poly.pdbx_strand_id
1 'polypeptide(L)'
;AFGRERMRAFDVRAASEKTPIGQLSGGNMQKVILARETSRPLKFLLAAQPVRGLDIHATAFLQNQLLQARADGLAILLISEDLEELLLMSDYLYVICRGSIVGEMSKEEAEIEKIGLLMTGERA
;
A
#
# COMPACT_ATOMS: atom_id res chain seq x y z
N ALA A 1 -0.36 -5.45 26.96
CA ALA A 1 0.70 -4.46 26.64
C ALA A 1 0.93 -4.34 25.15
N PHE A 2 1.35 -5.40 24.44
CA PHE A 2 1.68 -5.36 23.00
C PHE A 2 0.54 -4.85 22.10
N GLY A 3 -0.69 -5.34 22.26
CA GLY A 3 -1.83 -4.90 21.45
C GLY A 3 -2.13 -3.40 21.59
N ARG A 4 -2.12 -2.87 22.80
CA ARG A 4 -2.35 -1.43 23.04
C ARG A 4 -1.24 -0.56 22.47
N GLU A 5 0.00 -1.00 22.57
CA GLU A 5 1.14 -0.30 21.98
C GLU A 5 1.00 -0.21 20.45
N ARG A 6 0.67 -1.31 19.79
CA ARG A 6 0.43 -1.34 18.34
C ARG A 6 -0.78 -0.52 17.93
N MET A 7 -1.88 -0.57 18.67
CA MET A 7 -3.04 0.28 18.40
C MET A 7 -2.67 1.77 18.40
N ARG A 8 -1.83 2.21 19.35
CA ARG A 8 -1.35 3.60 19.41
C ARG A 8 -0.40 3.92 18.27
N ALA A 9 0.59 3.06 18.02
CA ALA A 9 1.60 3.28 16.98
C ALA A 9 0.97 3.39 15.57
N PHE A 10 -0.12 2.66 15.32
CA PHE A 10 -0.81 2.64 14.03
C PHE A 10 -2.13 3.42 14.03
N ASP A 11 -2.37 4.24 15.06
CA ASP A 11 -3.60 5.04 15.20
C ASP A 11 -4.88 4.22 14.93
N VAL A 12 -4.95 3.01 15.47
CA VAL A 12 -6.12 2.15 15.35
C VAL A 12 -7.19 2.61 16.35
N ARG A 13 -8.33 3.02 15.84
CA ARG A 13 -9.48 3.46 16.65
C ARG A 13 -10.41 2.28 16.91
N ALA A 14 -10.37 1.80 18.14
CA ALA A 14 -11.24 0.74 18.65
C ALA A 14 -11.50 0.97 20.14
N ALA A 15 -12.59 0.42 20.67
CA ALA A 15 -12.94 0.55 22.08
C ALA A 15 -11.87 -0.11 22.99
N SER A 16 -11.28 -1.20 22.54
CA SER A 16 -10.18 -1.88 23.25
C SER A 16 -9.39 -2.78 22.30
N GLU A 17 -8.27 -3.29 22.78
CA GLU A 17 -7.48 -4.32 22.08
C GLU A 17 -8.21 -5.66 21.91
N LYS A 18 -9.34 -5.83 22.55
CA LYS A 18 -10.20 -7.02 22.46
C LYS A 18 -11.36 -6.85 21.48
N THR A 19 -11.52 -5.67 20.90
CA THR A 19 -12.58 -5.40 19.92
C THR A 19 -12.40 -6.34 18.72
N PRO A 20 -13.44 -7.10 18.34
CA PRO A 20 -13.39 -7.93 17.13
C PRO A 20 -13.10 -7.09 15.87
N ILE A 21 -12.20 -7.57 15.01
CA ILE A 21 -11.79 -6.84 13.81
C ILE A 21 -12.97 -6.50 12.88
N GLY A 22 -13.97 -7.37 12.82
CA GLY A 22 -15.18 -7.13 12.02
C GLY A 22 -16.06 -5.96 12.48
N GLN A 23 -15.79 -5.39 13.65
CA GLN A 23 -16.46 -4.19 14.17
C GLN A 23 -15.70 -2.89 13.85
N LEU A 24 -14.54 -3.00 13.23
CA LEU A 24 -13.73 -1.85 12.85
C LEU A 24 -14.14 -1.32 11.48
N SER A 25 -13.90 -0.03 11.23
CA SER A 25 -13.97 0.54 9.88
C SER A 25 -12.91 -0.09 8.96
N GLY A 26 -13.12 -0.02 7.65
CA GLY A 26 -12.17 -0.53 6.66
C GLY A 26 -10.75 0.03 6.86
N GLY A 27 -10.62 1.32 7.13
CA GLY A 27 -9.35 1.95 7.40
C GLY A 27 -8.67 1.41 8.67
N ASN A 28 -9.43 1.22 9.76
CA ASN A 28 -8.89 0.64 10.99
C ASN A 28 -8.52 -0.84 10.81
N MET A 29 -9.29 -1.61 10.03
CA MET A 29 -8.93 -2.99 9.68
C MET A 29 -7.60 -3.04 8.94
N GLN A 30 -7.38 -2.19 7.94
CA GLN A 30 -6.11 -2.12 7.19
C GLN A 30 -4.94 -1.70 8.08
N LYS A 31 -5.14 -0.76 8.99
CA LYS A 31 -4.12 -0.38 9.98
C LYS A 31 -3.73 -1.57 10.87
N VAL A 32 -4.69 -2.37 11.32
CA VAL A 32 -4.44 -3.59 12.11
C VAL A 32 -3.66 -4.62 11.29
N ILE A 33 -4.03 -4.84 10.03
CA ILE A 33 -3.32 -5.76 9.14
C ILE A 33 -1.86 -5.31 8.97
N LEU A 34 -1.62 -4.05 8.66
CA LEU A 34 -0.27 -3.52 8.50
C LEU A 34 0.53 -3.64 9.81
N ALA A 35 -0.06 -3.29 10.95
CA ALA A 35 0.55 -3.43 12.26
C ALA A 35 0.95 -4.88 12.58
N ARG A 36 0.11 -5.84 12.19
CA ARG A 36 0.38 -7.28 12.34
C ARG A 36 1.55 -7.72 11.47
N GLU A 37 1.51 -7.39 10.18
CA GLU A 37 2.53 -7.81 9.22
C GLU A 37 3.90 -7.20 9.58
N THR A 38 3.94 -5.94 10.01
CA THR A 38 5.17 -5.24 10.39
C THR A 38 5.59 -5.46 11.85
N SER A 39 4.89 -6.32 12.61
CA SER A 39 5.21 -6.60 14.02
C SER A 39 6.49 -7.42 14.22
N ARG A 40 7.02 -8.00 13.18
CA ARG A 40 8.26 -8.78 13.16
C ARG A 40 9.19 -8.21 12.09
N PRO A 41 10.51 -8.48 12.21
CA PRO A 41 11.45 -8.05 11.19
C PRO A 41 11.11 -8.62 9.82
N LEU A 42 10.88 -7.74 8.85
CA LEU A 42 10.62 -8.09 7.46
C LEU A 42 11.76 -7.57 6.58
N LYS A 43 12.05 -8.34 5.53
CA LYS A 43 12.92 -7.90 4.42
C LYS A 43 12.12 -7.50 3.19
N PHE A 44 10.92 -8.04 3.05
CA PHE A 44 10.04 -7.84 1.92
C PHE A 44 8.57 -7.81 2.35
N LEU A 45 7.79 -6.91 1.75
CA LEU A 45 6.35 -6.79 1.95
C LEU A 45 5.66 -6.72 0.59
N LEU A 46 4.65 -7.57 0.38
CA LEU A 46 3.71 -7.47 -0.73
C LEU A 46 2.47 -6.71 -0.26
N ALA A 47 2.22 -5.55 -0.85
CA ALA A 47 1.05 -4.71 -0.60
C ALA A 47 0.15 -4.68 -1.84
N ALA A 48 -0.91 -5.48 -1.84
CA ALA A 48 -1.87 -5.54 -2.93
C ALA A 48 -3.11 -4.71 -2.60
N GLN A 49 -3.36 -3.66 -3.37
CA GLN A 49 -4.50 -2.74 -3.21
C GLN A 49 -4.65 -2.22 -1.76
N PRO A 50 -3.58 -1.72 -1.11
CA PRO A 50 -3.57 -1.50 0.34
C PRO A 50 -4.55 -0.43 0.80
N VAL A 51 -4.90 0.53 -0.07
CA VAL A 51 -5.78 1.66 0.27
C VAL A 51 -7.13 1.63 -0.45
N ARG A 52 -7.42 0.56 -1.18
CA ARG A 52 -8.67 0.45 -1.95
C ARG A 52 -9.90 0.60 -1.04
N GLY A 53 -10.79 1.53 -1.40
CA GLY A 53 -12.04 1.76 -0.67
C GLY A 53 -11.88 2.49 0.67
N LEU A 54 -10.71 3.04 0.97
CA LEU A 54 -10.46 3.81 2.19
C LEU A 54 -10.74 5.31 1.98
N ASP A 55 -11.06 6.00 3.07
CA ASP A 55 -11.13 7.46 3.07
C ASP A 55 -9.74 8.12 2.95
N ILE A 56 -9.71 9.42 2.69
CA ILE A 56 -8.49 10.19 2.47
C ILE A 56 -7.52 10.09 3.66
N HIS A 57 -8.03 10.13 4.89
CA HIS A 57 -7.18 10.09 6.09
C HIS A 57 -6.52 8.73 6.29
N ALA A 58 -7.30 7.65 6.15
CA ALA A 58 -6.79 6.29 6.25
C ALA A 58 -5.81 5.98 5.12
N THR A 59 -6.09 6.42 3.90
CA THR A 59 -5.20 6.31 2.74
C THR A 59 -3.87 6.99 3.00
N ALA A 60 -3.87 8.27 3.39
CA ALA A 60 -2.65 9.01 3.67
C ALA A 60 -1.83 8.38 4.81
N PHE A 61 -2.50 7.91 5.86
CA PHE A 61 -1.83 7.23 6.96
C PHE A 61 -1.10 5.97 6.49
N LEU A 62 -1.78 5.07 5.75
CA LEU A 62 -1.19 3.82 5.27
C LEU A 62 -0.06 4.06 4.27
N GLN A 63 -0.22 5.01 3.36
CA GLN A 63 0.82 5.39 2.42
C GLN A 63 2.08 5.90 3.15
N ASN A 64 1.91 6.75 4.15
CA ASN A 64 3.02 7.24 4.97
C ASN A 64 3.71 6.12 5.74
N GLN A 65 2.97 5.15 6.28
CA GLN A 65 3.55 3.98 6.95
C GLN A 65 4.38 3.11 6.00
N LEU A 66 3.90 2.88 4.78
CA LEU A 66 4.63 2.14 3.76
C LEU A 66 5.90 2.89 3.30
N LEU A 67 5.80 4.20 3.08
CA LEU A 67 6.96 5.04 2.73
C LEU A 67 8.01 5.07 3.84
N GLN A 68 7.58 5.13 5.11
CA GLN A 68 8.50 5.05 6.24
C GLN A 68 9.17 3.68 6.32
N ALA A 69 8.43 2.60 6.15
CA ALA A 69 8.98 1.25 6.14
C ALA A 69 10.02 1.06 5.02
N ARG A 70 9.76 1.63 3.83
CA ARG A 70 10.73 1.69 2.74
C ARG A 70 11.99 2.46 3.13
N ALA A 71 11.83 3.64 3.74
CA ALA A 71 12.96 4.46 4.19
C ALA A 71 13.82 3.72 5.23
N ASP A 72 13.19 2.88 6.05
CA ASP A 72 13.86 2.01 7.04
C ASP A 72 14.49 0.74 6.41
N GLY A 73 14.45 0.60 5.09
CA GLY A 73 15.14 -0.46 4.34
C GLY A 73 14.26 -1.66 3.96
N LEU A 74 12.94 -1.60 4.15
CA LEU A 74 12.03 -2.65 3.71
C LEU A 74 11.83 -2.58 2.20
N ALA A 75 12.02 -3.70 1.50
CA ALA A 75 11.64 -3.83 0.11
C ALA A 75 10.12 -4.04 0.00
N ILE A 76 9.45 -3.25 -0.84
CA ILE A 76 7.99 -3.30 -0.99
C ILE A 76 7.62 -3.51 -2.45
N LEU A 77 6.79 -4.52 -2.72
CA LEU A 77 6.10 -4.68 -3.99
C LEU A 77 4.66 -4.18 -3.82
N LEU A 78 4.37 -3.01 -4.39
CA LEU A 78 3.04 -2.42 -4.40
C LEU A 78 2.29 -2.84 -5.66
N ILE A 79 1.09 -3.38 -5.50
CA ILE A 79 0.15 -3.64 -6.60
C ILE A 79 -1.03 -2.72 -6.41
N SER A 80 -1.29 -1.86 -7.40
CA SER A 80 -2.40 -0.89 -7.37
C SER A 80 -2.90 -0.62 -8.80
N GLU A 81 -4.17 -0.25 -8.90
CA GLU A 81 -4.79 0.29 -10.11
C GLU A 81 -4.78 1.82 -10.12
N ASP A 82 -4.46 2.43 -8.98
CA ASP A 82 -4.42 3.87 -8.81
C ASP A 82 -3.06 4.41 -9.28
N LEU A 83 -3.07 5.09 -10.42
CA LEU A 83 -1.85 5.63 -11.04
C LEU A 83 -1.23 6.75 -10.19
N GLU A 84 -2.03 7.55 -9.50
CA GLU A 84 -1.52 8.61 -8.63
C GLU A 84 -0.78 7.99 -7.43
N GLU A 85 -1.35 6.93 -6.83
CA GLU A 85 -0.70 6.17 -5.77
C GLU A 85 0.64 5.58 -6.26
N LEU A 86 0.63 4.93 -7.42
CA LEU A 86 1.84 4.31 -7.98
C LEU A 86 2.94 5.35 -8.23
N LEU A 87 2.60 6.49 -8.83
CA LEU A 87 3.56 7.57 -9.09
C LEU A 87 4.06 8.24 -7.81
N LEU A 88 3.21 8.33 -6.79
CA LEU A 88 3.61 8.89 -5.50
C LEU A 88 4.59 7.98 -4.77
N MET A 89 4.36 6.67 -4.79
CA MET A 89 4.99 5.73 -3.85
C MET A 89 6.11 4.89 -4.45
N SER A 90 6.15 4.72 -5.78
CA SER A 90 7.08 3.78 -6.41
C SER A 90 8.38 4.45 -6.87
N ASP A 91 9.46 3.68 -6.87
CA ASP A 91 10.74 4.06 -7.49
C ASP A 91 10.84 3.52 -8.92
N TYR A 92 10.22 2.36 -9.16
CA TYR A 92 10.20 1.65 -10.43
C TYR A 92 8.83 1.01 -10.65
N LEU A 93 8.34 1.02 -11.88
CA LEU A 93 7.02 0.53 -12.24
C LEU A 93 7.10 -0.57 -13.29
N TYR A 94 6.26 -1.59 -13.09
CA TYR A 94 5.93 -2.61 -14.09
C TYR A 94 4.46 -2.50 -14.44
N VAL A 95 4.14 -2.52 -15.73
CA VAL A 95 2.75 -2.55 -16.20
C VAL A 95 2.41 -3.96 -16.65
N ILE A 96 1.34 -4.51 -16.06
CA ILE A 96 0.85 -5.85 -16.38
C ILE A 96 -0.46 -5.72 -17.17
N CYS A 97 -0.53 -6.41 -18.30
CA CYS A 97 -1.75 -6.55 -19.08
C CYS A 97 -1.91 -7.99 -19.53
N ARG A 98 -3.10 -8.57 -19.30
CA ARG A 98 -3.46 -9.96 -19.71
C ARG A 98 -2.42 -11.01 -19.31
N GLY A 99 -1.87 -10.89 -18.10
CA GLY A 99 -0.91 -11.85 -17.55
C GLY A 99 0.53 -11.69 -18.03
N SER A 100 0.85 -10.62 -18.74
CA SER A 100 2.20 -10.32 -19.23
C SER A 100 2.66 -8.93 -18.81
N ILE A 101 3.94 -8.77 -18.53
CA ILE A 101 4.55 -7.45 -18.33
C ILE A 101 4.67 -6.80 -19.70
N VAL A 102 3.97 -5.69 -19.92
CA VAL A 102 3.91 -4.97 -21.18
C VAL A 102 4.73 -3.68 -21.17
N GLY A 103 5.21 -3.27 -20.02
CA GLY A 103 6.10 -2.11 -19.86
C GLY A 103 6.79 -2.09 -18.52
N GLU A 104 7.94 -1.46 -18.49
CA GLU A 104 8.72 -1.18 -17.29
C GLU A 104 9.38 0.19 -17.41
N MET A 105 9.46 0.93 -16.32
CA MET A 105 10.04 2.27 -16.31
C MET A 105 10.42 2.74 -14.93
N SER A 106 11.38 3.64 -14.85
CA SER A 106 11.65 4.37 -13.61
C SER A 106 10.53 5.38 -13.32
N LYS A 107 10.47 5.87 -12.10
CA LYS A 107 9.53 6.92 -11.71
C LYS A 107 9.67 8.18 -12.56
N GLU A 108 10.91 8.56 -12.90
CA GLU A 108 11.23 9.74 -13.67
C GLU A 108 10.76 9.65 -15.13
N GLU A 109 10.65 8.43 -15.65
CA GLU A 109 10.20 8.15 -17.02
C GLU A 109 8.69 7.88 -17.10
N ALA A 110 8.02 7.81 -15.95
CA ALA A 110 6.62 7.41 -15.87
C ALA A 110 5.70 8.58 -16.24
N GLU A 111 4.91 8.35 -17.29
CA GLU A 111 3.87 9.25 -17.77
C GLU A 111 2.49 8.55 -17.67
N ILE A 112 1.50 9.25 -17.08
CA ILE A 112 0.16 8.67 -16.83
C ILE A 112 -0.48 8.16 -18.11
N GLU A 113 -0.39 8.94 -19.19
CA GLU A 113 -0.96 8.59 -20.49
C GLU A 113 -0.33 7.32 -21.06
N LYS A 114 0.99 7.22 -20.98
CA LYS A 114 1.74 6.06 -21.45
C LYS A 114 1.40 4.80 -20.65
N ILE A 115 1.33 4.92 -19.32
CA ILE A 115 0.95 3.81 -18.45
C ILE A 115 -0.49 3.39 -18.75
N GLY A 116 -1.41 4.35 -18.88
CA GLY A 116 -2.80 4.09 -19.21
C GLY A 116 -2.97 3.32 -20.52
N LEU A 117 -2.26 3.71 -21.58
CA LEU A 117 -2.27 2.99 -22.87
C LEU A 117 -1.75 1.55 -22.72
N LEU A 118 -0.64 1.36 -22.03
CA LEU A 118 -0.08 0.02 -21.77
C LEU A 118 -1.06 -0.87 -20.99
N MET A 119 -1.80 -0.30 -20.02
CA MET A 119 -2.80 -1.04 -19.25
C MET A 119 -3.99 -1.54 -20.10
N THR A 120 -4.32 -0.84 -21.19
CA THR A 120 -5.38 -1.30 -22.13
C THR A 120 -4.88 -2.37 -23.09
N GLY A 121 -3.58 -2.64 -23.14
CA GLY A 121 -2.95 -3.55 -24.09
C GLY A 121 -2.62 -2.92 -25.43
N GLU A 122 -2.77 -1.61 -25.56
CA GLU A 122 -2.28 -0.86 -26.70
C GLU A 122 -0.77 -0.67 -26.60
N ARG A 123 -0.08 -0.81 -27.71
CA ARG A 123 1.36 -0.52 -27.75
C ARG A 123 1.54 1.00 -27.78
N ALA A 124 2.24 1.50 -26.79
CA ALA A 124 2.68 2.89 -26.79
C ALA A 124 3.65 3.15 -27.95
#